data_becbb383e725e6c45e54ec3678e5fb17
#
_entry.id   becbb383e725e6c45e54ec3678e5fb17
#
_cell.length_a   1.000
_cell.length_b   1.000
_cell.length_c   1.000
_cell.angle_alpha   90.00
_cell.angle_beta   90.00
_cell.angle_gamma   90.00
#
_symmetry.space_group_name_H-M   'P 1'
#
loop_
_entity.id
_entity.type
_entity.pdbx_description
1 polymer ?
#
loop_
_entity_poly.entity_id
_entity_poly.type
_entity_poly.pdbx_seq_one_letter_code
_entity_poly.pdbx_strand_id
1 'polypeptide(L)'
;MSNLGLVRELFDGPIDVVGDLHGEIRALHALRRKLGYDDIGRHPEGRRLVFLGDLGDRGEDSPAVVEWVRDRVAEGRAQAVLGNHDFNALEAAAGGSMKTELSWLFDEAKPYSHHGTRVPQALARGRRREEVLAFFRSLPVALERGGALPVRVVHAAWDTEMVAKLRSETDVVGVHRRRREELEAALRASGDADELTRKLTHQNDNPIKRLTSGVEGRSPRPIWINDEPRWECRVPWWREYGDGVLCVVGHYWRIALPGEHKFESLFDGLPLEAVHGGVMCIDYSVGKRFRERLQPGFDGRFRTRLGALRLPERQLFFDNAEAVRLI
;
A
#
# COMPACT_ATOMS: atom_id res chain seq x y z
N MET A 1 17.58 -6.30 17.58
CA MET A 1 17.03 -5.18 16.82
C MET A 1 16.21 -4.37 17.80
N SER A 2 16.50 -3.06 17.97
CA SER A 2 15.69 -2.19 18.82
C SER A 2 14.25 -2.20 18.29
N ASN A 3 13.28 -2.40 19.18
CA ASN A 3 11.85 -2.44 18.85
C ASN A 3 11.42 -1.01 18.47
N LEU A 4 11.48 -0.70 17.19
CA LEU A 4 11.20 0.63 16.65
C LEU A 4 9.69 0.85 16.58
N GLY A 5 9.21 2.03 16.99
CA GLY A 5 7.78 2.37 17.00
C GLY A 5 7.07 2.20 15.64
N LEU A 6 5.75 2.10 15.68
CA LEU A 6 4.91 1.97 14.48
C LEU A 6 4.78 3.30 13.69
N VAL A 7 5.12 4.42 14.30
CA VAL A 7 5.24 5.73 13.64
C VAL A 7 6.69 6.17 13.75
N ARG A 8 7.32 6.51 12.63
CA ARG A 8 8.75 6.86 12.61
C ARG A 8 9.02 8.14 11.86
N GLU A 9 10.18 8.68 12.10
CA GLU A 9 10.70 9.82 11.37
C GLU A 9 11.04 9.45 9.93
N LEU A 10 10.54 10.25 8.98
CA LEU A 10 10.88 10.15 7.58
C LEU A 10 12.28 10.75 7.36
N PHE A 11 13.04 10.20 6.46
CA PHE A 11 14.35 10.71 6.06
C PHE A 11 14.37 12.22 5.85
N ASP A 12 15.42 12.88 6.35
CA ASP A 12 15.77 14.24 5.97
C ASP A 12 16.32 14.28 4.54
N GLY A 13 16.22 15.47 3.90
CA GLY A 13 16.75 15.70 2.56
C GLY A 13 15.88 15.17 1.43
N PRO A 14 16.47 15.00 0.23
CA PRO A 14 15.75 14.61 -0.97
C PRO A 14 15.37 13.13 -0.96
N ILE A 15 14.10 12.84 -1.33
CA ILE A 15 13.55 11.48 -1.39
C ILE A 15 12.77 11.25 -2.68
N ASP A 16 12.65 9.98 -3.05
CA ASP A 16 11.71 9.52 -4.08
C ASP A 16 10.72 8.56 -3.42
N VAL A 17 9.44 8.96 -3.30
CA VAL A 17 8.38 8.12 -2.73
C VAL A 17 7.79 7.26 -3.82
N VAL A 18 7.85 5.93 -3.68
CA VAL A 18 7.42 4.93 -4.66
C VAL A 18 6.09 4.33 -4.25
N GLY A 19 5.15 4.24 -5.20
CA GLY A 19 3.82 3.64 -5.01
C GLY A 19 3.87 2.13 -4.78
N ASP A 20 2.67 1.54 -4.70
CA ASP A 20 2.47 0.11 -4.49
C ASP A 20 3.26 -0.72 -5.52
N LEU A 21 3.91 -1.80 -5.08
CA LEU A 21 4.80 -2.61 -5.94
C LEU A 21 4.15 -3.91 -6.41
N HIS A 22 3.39 -4.55 -5.55
CA HIS A 22 2.66 -5.79 -5.83
C HIS A 22 3.46 -6.85 -6.58
N GLY A 23 4.72 -7.09 -6.17
CA GLY A 23 5.57 -8.12 -6.78
C GLY A 23 6.05 -7.83 -8.21
N GLU A 24 5.91 -6.61 -8.71
CA GLU A 24 6.32 -6.20 -10.06
C GLU A 24 7.81 -5.81 -10.12
N ILE A 25 8.70 -6.79 -9.98
CA ILE A 25 10.16 -6.58 -9.88
C ILE A 25 10.73 -5.85 -11.10
N ARG A 26 10.24 -6.13 -12.32
CA ARG A 26 10.72 -5.46 -13.53
C ARG A 26 10.33 -4.00 -13.56
N ALA A 27 9.11 -3.67 -13.06
CA ALA A 27 8.68 -2.28 -12.92
C ALA A 27 9.56 -1.51 -11.92
N LEU A 28 9.85 -2.13 -10.76
CA LEU A 28 10.75 -1.56 -9.76
C LEU A 28 12.13 -1.24 -10.37
N HIS A 29 12.73 -2.19 -11.09
CA HIS A 29 14.05 -1.97 -11.71
C HIS A 29 14.00 -0.92 -12.83
N ALA A 30 12.92 -0.87 -13.63
CA ALA A 30 12.75 0.16 -14.65
C ALA A 30 12.62 1.55 -14.04
N LEU A 31 11.76 1.72 -13.02
CA LEU A 31 11.56 2.99 -12.34
C LEU A 31 12.84 3.44 -11.63
N ARG A 32 13.51 2.55 -10.90
CA ARG A 32 14.76 2.82 -10.21
C ARG A 32 15.82 3.42 -11.14
N ARG A 33 16.02 2.82 -12.33
CA ARG A 33 16.97 3.34 -13.33
C ARG A 33 16.57 4.73 -13.82
N LYS A 34 15.28 4.97 -14.07
CA LYS A 34 14.77 6.30 -14.47
C LYS A 34 14.97 7.37 -13.41
N LEU A 35 14.84 6.98 -12.14
CA LEU A 35 15.10 7.86 -11.00
C LEU A 35 16.60 8.15 -10.80
N GLY A 36 17.50 7.39 -11.44
CA GLY A 36 18.94 7.59 -11.35
C GLY A 36 19.64 6.76 -10.26
N TYR A 37 18.96 5.75 -9.68
CA TYR A 37 19.58 4.86 -8.70
C TYR A 37 20.32 3.69 -9.37
N ASP A 38 21.44 3.31 -8.82
CA ASP A 38 22.20 2.11 -9.21
C ASP A 38 21.53 0.81 -8.73
N ASP A 39 22.09 -0.35 -9.07
CA ASP A 39 21.49 -1.67 -8.77
C ASP A 39 21.34 -1.95 -7.27
N ILE A 40 22.10 -1.27 -6.44
CA ILE A 40 22.04 -1.38 -4.99
C ILE A 40 21.35 -0.18 -4.31
N GLY A 41 20.60 0.60 -5.07
CA GLY A 41 19.77 1.70 -4.55
C GLY A 41 20.52 2.94 -4.09
N ARG A 42 21.74 3.20 -4.61
CA ARG A 42 22.47 4.45 -4.38
C ARG A 42 22.12 5.47 -5.45
N HIS A 43 21.98 6.71 -5.05
CA HIS A 43 21.78 7.85 -5.94
C HIS A 43 22.97 8.82 -5.82
N PRO A 44 23.51 9.36 -6.92
CA PRO A 44 24.68 10.25 -6.88
C PRO A 44 24.46 11.53 -6.06
N GLU A 45 23.21 12.01 -5.99
CA GLU A 45 22.82 13.18 -5.18
C GLU A 45 22.42 12.83 -3.73
N GLY A 46 22.67 11.61 -3.27
CA GLY A 46 22.32 11.18 -1.91
C GLY A 46 20.81 11.02 -1.64
N ARG A 47 19.98 10.94 -2.69
CA ARG A 47 18.53 10.67 -2.54
C ARG A 47 18.29 9.29 -1.97
N ARG A 48 17.17 9.13 -1.28
CA ARG A 48 16.74 7.86 -0.70
C ARG A 48 15.32 7.49 -1.12
N LEU A 49 15.07 6.19 -1.21
CA LEU A 49 13.77 5.64 -1.60
C LEU A 49 12.85 5.52 -0.40
N VAL A 50 11.56 5.77 -0.60
CA VAL A 50 10.50 5.54 0.41
C VAL A 50 9.37 4.78 -0.28
N PHE A 51 8.99 3.61 0.26
CA PHE A 51 7.96 2.74 -0.34
C PHE A 51 6.65 2.83 0.44
N LEU A 52 5.53 2.90 -0.28
CA LEU A 52 4.19 3.03 0.30
C LEU A 52 3.59 1.72 0.79
N GLY A 53 4.34 0.60 0.77
CA GLY A 53 3.82 -0.72 1.13
C GLY A 53 3.22 -1.47 -0.06
N ASP A 54 2.43 -2.50 0.24
CA ASP A 54 1.92 -3.45 -0.75
C ASP A 54 3.04 -3.97 -1.66
N LEU A 55 4.09 -4.49 -1.00
CA LEU A 55 5.31 -4.92 -1.69
C LEU A 55 5.10 -6.21 -2.47
N GLY A 56 4.28 -7.11 -1.94
CA GLY A 56 3.98 -8.42 -2.52
C GLY A 56 2.59 -8.54 -3.12
N ASP A 57 2.21 -9.78 -3.41
CA ASP A 57 0.96 -10.23 -4.01
C ASP A 57 0.79 -9.85 -5.49
N ARG A 58 0.03 -10.65 -6.23
CA ARG A 58 -0.42 -10.44 -7.61
C ARG A 58 0.67 -10.53 -8.69
N GLY A 59 1.77 -9.83 -8.53
CA GLY A 59 2.82 -9.72 -9.54
C GLY A 59 3.67 -10.97 -9.69
N GLU A 60 4.64 -10.87 -10.58
CA GLU A 60 5.44 -12.01 -11.04
C GLU A 60 6.43 -12.55 -9.99
N ASP A 61 7.00 -11.66 -9.17
CA ASP A 61 8.06 -12.04 -8.21
C ASP A 61 8.00 -11.20 -6.92
N SER A 62 7.01 -11.52 -6.10
CA SER A 62 6.86 -10.90 -4.77
C SER A 62 8.07 -11.12 -3.86
N PRO A 63 8.67 -12.32 -3.78
CA PRO A 63 9.87 -12.53 -2.98
C PRO A 63 11.03 -11.61 -3.37
N ALA A 64 11.32 -11.46 -4.67
CA ALA A 64 12.42 -10.62 -5.14
C ALA A 64 12.20 -9.13 -4.82
N VAL A 65 10.96 -8.65 -4.94
CA VAL A 65 10.61 -7.27 -4.55
C VAL A 65 10.84 -7.06 -3.06
N VAL A 66 10.28 -7.94 -2.22
CA VAL A 66 10.39 -7.81 -0.77
C VAL A 66 11.85 -7.87 -0.32
N GLU A 67 12.64 -8.80 -0.86
CA GLU A 67 14.07 -8.93 -0.55
C GLU A 67 14.87 -7.69 -0.97
N TRP A 68 14.60 -7.19 -2.18
CA TRP A 68 15.29 -5.99 -2.65
C TRP A 68 15.00 -4.78 -1.75
N VAL A 69 13.73 -4.56 -1.37
CA VAL A 69 13.33 -3.46 -0.47
C VAL A 69 13.90 -3.67 0.93
N ARG A 70 13.79 -4.88 1.50
CA ARG A 70 14.32 -5.25 2.82
C ARG A 70 15.81 -4.91 2.93
N ASP A 71 16.61 -5.32 1.94
CA ASP A 71 18.03 -5.10 1.96
C ASP A 71 18.39 -3.60 1.92
N ARG A 72 17.63 -2.82 1.13
CA ARG A 72 17.82 -1.34 1.09
C ARG A 72 17.41 -0.67 2.39
N VAL A 73 16.33 -1.15 3.04
CA VAL A 73 15.92 -0.67 4.36
C VAL A 73 16.97 -1.02 5.43
N ALA A 74 17.48 -2.25 5.41
CA ALA A 74 18.54 -2.68 6.34
C ALA A 74 19.83 -1.87 6.19
N GLU A 75 20.15 -1.43 4.97
CA GLU A 75 21.31 -0.59 4.65
C GLU A 75 21.09 0.91 4.90
N GLY A 76 19.92 1.34 5.35
CA GLY A 76 19.55 2.74 5.56
C GLY A 76 19.38 3.56 4.29
N ARG A 77 19.26 2.91 3.13
CA ARG A 77 19.07 3.55 1.81
C ARG A 77 17.60 3.68 1.42
N ALA A 78 16.72 2.98 2.13
CA ALA A 78 15.29 3.09 1.94
C ALA A 78 14.54 3.09 3.26
N GLN A 79 13.29 3.57 3.21
CA GLN A 79 12.25 3.34 4.21
C GLN A 79 11.03 2.75 3.51
N ALA A 80 10.19 2.06 4.27
CA ALA A 80 8.89 1.58 3.77
C ALA A 80 7.87 1.67 4.89
N VAL A 81 6.60 1.90 4.53
CA VAL A 81 5.46 1.71 5.42
C VAL A 81 4.78 0.37 5.11
N LEU A 82 4.03 -0.13 6.06
CA LEU A 82 3.27 -1.37 5.92
C LEU A 82 2.00 -1.12 5.10
N GLY A 83 1.82 -1.86 3.99
CA GLY A 83 0.59 -1.88 3.22
C GLY A 83 -0.43 -2.88 3.75
N ASN A 84 -1.66 -2.84 3.25
CA ASN A 84 -2.70 -3.77 3.69
C ASN A 84 -2.45 -5.21 3.24
N HIS A 85 -1.81 -5.43 2.09
CA HIS A 85 -1.39 -6.77 1.64
C HIS A 85 -0.28 -7.34 2.52
N ASP A 86 0.70 -6.53 2.88
CA ASP A 86 1.78 -6.92 3.79
C ASP A 86 1.21 -7.25 5.18
N PHE A 87 0.26 -6.45 5.68
CA PHE A 87 -0.43 -6.69 6.95
C PHE A 87 -1.30 -7.95 6.91
N ASN A 88 -2.01 -8.22 5.81
CA ASN A 88 -2.79 -9.47 5.65
C ASN A 88 -1.89 -10.72 5.77
N ALA A 89 -0.65 -10.66 5.28
CA ALA A 89 0.31 -11.76 5.46
C ALA A 89 0.66 -11.99 6.93
N LEU A 90 0.82 -10.92 7.72
CA LEU A 90 1.06 -11.00 9.16
C LEU A 90 -0.15 -11.57 9.92
N GLU A 91 -1.36 -11.14 9.56
CA GLU A 91 -2.59 -11.69 10.14
C GLU A 91 -2.74 -13.18 9.83
N ALA A 92 -2.51 -13.60 8.58
CA ALA A 92 -2.57 -15.00 8.18
C ALA A 92 -1.55 -15.84 8.96
N ALA A 93 -0.30 -15.38 9.08
CA ALA A 93 0.72 -16.05 9.87
C ALA A 93 0.37 -16.17 11.36
N ALA A 94 -0.45 -15.26 11.86
CA ALA A 94 -0.93 -15.25 13.23
C ALA A 94 -2.27 -15.98 13.43
N GLY A 95 -2.72 -16.80 12.45
CA GLY A 95 -3.95 -17.59 12.51
C GLY A 95 -5.21 -16.85 12.05
N GLY A 96 -5.05 -15.72 11.36
CA GLY A 96 -6.15 -15.00 10.73
C GLY A 96 -6.60 -15.60 9.40
N SER A 97 -7.47 -14.88 8.67
CA SER A 97 -8.01 -15.32 7.38
C SER A 97 -6.92 -15.45 6.31
N MET A 98 -6.88 -16.59 5.63
CA MET A 98 -5.97 -16.87 4.53
C MET A 98 -6.59 -16.44 3.19
N LYS A 99 -5.98 -15.45 2.52
CA LYS A 99 -6.40 -14.97 1.20
C LYS A 99 -5.65 -15.71 0.08
N THR A 100 -6.30 -15.89 -1.07
CA THR A 100 -5.70 -16.55 -2.24
C THR A 100 -4.46 -15.83 -2.77
N GLU A 101 -4.43 -14.50 -2.67
CA GLU A 101 -3.30 -13.67 -3.08
C GLU A 101 -2.01 -14.01 -2.33
N LEU A 102 -2.12 -14.56 -1.11
CA LEU A 102 -1.01 -15.01 -0.27
C LEU A 102 -0.44 -16.39 -0.66
N SER A 103 -0.91 -17.00 -1.74
CA SER A 103 -0.43 -18.31 -2.21
C SER A 103 1.07 -18.33 -2.57
N TRP A 104 1.68 -17.17 -2.81
CA TRP A 104 3.13 -17.07 -2.99
C TRP A 104 3.91 -17.26 -1.68
N LEU A 105 3.25 -17.01 -0.53
CA LEU A 105 3.86 -17.04 0.80
C LEU A 105 3.43 -18.27 1.62
N PHE A 106 2.18 -18.75 1.47
CA PHE A 106 1.63 -19.85 2.24
C PHE A 106 1.15 -20.99 1.35
N ASP A 107 1.52 -22.23 1.69
CA ASP A 107 1.12 -23.45 0.97
C ASP A 107 -0.36 -23.76 1.16
N GLU A 108 -0.91 -23.36 2.30
CA GLU A 108 -2.31 -23.55 2.68
C GLU A 108 -3.28 -22.66 1.90
N ALA A 109 -2.77 -21.56 1.33
CA ALA A 109 -3.57 -20.67 0.49
C ALA A 109 -3.86 -21.32 -0.87
N LYS A 110 -5.12 -21.22 -1.32
CA LYS A 110 -5.48 -21.64 -2.67
C LYS A 110 -4.63 -20.89 -3.71
N PRO A 111 -4.21 -21.55 -4.81
CA PRO A 111 -3.48 -20.87 -5.88
C PRO A 111 -4.21 -19.62 -6.36
N TYR A 112 -3.49 -18.53 -6.48
CA TYR A 112 -4.08 -17.28 -6.97
C TYR A 112 -4.49 -17.42 -8.43
N SER A 113 -5.75 -17.14 -8.72
CA SER A 113 -6.30 -17.24 -10.06
C SER A 113 -7.18 -16.04 -10.40
N HIS A 114 -7.29 -15.73 -11.68
CA HIS A 114 -8.15 -14.70 -12.21
C HIS A 114 -8.99 -15.28 -13.37
N HIS A 115 -10.31 -15.23 -13.25
CA HIS A 115 -11.24 -15.88 -14.18
C HIS A 115 -10.86 -17.34 -14.50
N GLY A 116 -10.55 -18.11 -13.44
CA GLY A 116 -10.15 -19.52 -13.56
C GLY A 116 -8.73 -19.76 -14.08
N THR A 117 -8.01 -18.74 -14.54
CA THR A 117 -6.62 -18.86 -14.98
C THR A 117 -5.68 -18.62 -13.81
N ARG A 118 -4.78 -19.58 -13.52
CA ARG A 118 -3.76 -19.44 -12.49
C ARG A 118 -2.80 -18.31 -12.84
N VAL A 119 -2.57 -17.41 -11.88
CA VAL A 119 -1.56 -16.35 -11.99
C VAL A 119 -0.20 -16.92 -11.59
N PRO A 120 0.80 -16.95 -12.49
CA PRO A 120 2.15 -17.37 -12.13
C PRO A 120 2.76 -16.41 -11.10
N GLN A 121 3.29 -16.99 -10.03
CA GLN A 121 3.97 -16.24 -8.96
C GLN A 121 5.23 -17.00 -8.52
N ALA A 122 6.33 -16.29 -8.28
CA ALA A 122 7.47 -16.86 -7.54
C ALA A 122 7.08 -17.11 -6.09
N LEU A 123 7.65 -18.14 -5.47
CA LEU A 123 7.25 -18.60 -4.14
C LEU A 123 8.33 -18.29 -3.09
N ALA A 124 7.88 -17.94 -1.88
CA ALA A 124 8.72 -17.88 -0.69
C ALA A 124 8.24 -18.92 0.33
N ARG A 125 9.08 -19.89 0.64
CA ARG A 125 8.78 -21.00 1.58
C ARG A 125 9.89 -21.13 2.64
N GLY A 126 9.60 -21.82 3.73
CA GLY A 126 10.55 -22.07 4.78
C GLY A 126 11.20 -20.79 5.31
N ARG A 127 12.52 -20.78 5.42
CA ARG A 127 13.28 -19.62 5.91
C ARG A 127 13.00 -18.32 5.16
N ARG A 128 12.82 -18.40 3.83
CA ARG A 128 12.51 -17.23 3.00
C ARG A 128 11.17 -16.58 3.42
N ARG A 129 10.14 -17.40 3.71
CA ARG A 129 8.86 -16.92 4.26
C ARG A 129 9.05 -16.25 5.62
N GLU A 130 9.83 -16.86 6.50
CA GLU A 130 10.10 -16.30 7.83
C GLU A 130 10.78 -14.94 7.76
N GLU A 131 11.75 -14.78 6.88
CA GLU A 131 12.45 -13.52 6.63
C GLU A 131 11.51 -12.43 6.08
N VAL A 132 10.60 -12.78 5.16
CA VAL A 132 9.56 -11.87 4.65
C VAL A 132 8.65 -11.41 5.79
N LEU A 133 8.12 -12.34 6.59
CA LEU A 133 7.23 -12.00 7.70
C LEU A 133 7.93 -11.19 8.79
N ALA A 134 9.19 -11.49 9.07
CA ALA A 134 10.00 -10.71 10.01
C ALA A 134 10.22 -9.28 9.51
N PHE A 135 10.46 -9.11 8.21
CA PHE A 135 10.58 -7.80 7.59
C PHE A 135 9.27 -7.02 7.67
N PHE A 136 8.13 -7.61 7.29
CA PHE A 136 6.83 -6.93 7.39
C PHE A 136 6.50 -6.51 8.84
N ARG A 137 6.80 -7.35 9.84
CA ARG A 137 6.65 -6.97 11.27
C ARG A 137 7.52 -5.79 11.66
N SER A 138 8.64 -5.60 10.99
CA SER A 138 9.58 -4.50 11.29
C SER A 138 9.16 -3.17 10.69
N LEU A 139 8.18 -3.13 9.77
CA LEU A 139 7.76 -1.91 9.09
C LEU A 139 6.90 -1.02 10.00
N PRO A 140 7.08 0.31 9.95
CA PRO A 140 6.13 1.26 10.53
C PRO A 140 4.84 1.31 9.69
N VAL A 141 3.76 1.80 10.27
CA VAL A 141 2.51 2.08 9.54
C VAL A 141 2.47 3.51 9.00
N ALA A 142 3.29 4.40 9.53
CA ALA A 142 3.40 5.78 9.08
C ALA A 142 4.84 6.31 9.24
N LEU A 143 5.21 7.20 8.32
CA LEU A 143 6.42 8.01 8.38
C LEU A 143 6.03 9.48 8.29
N GLU A 144 6.72 10.34 9.02
CA GLU A 144 6.50 11.78 8.97
C GLU A 144 7.80 12.56 9.15
N ARG A 145 7.83 13.73 8.56
CA ARG A 145 8.89 14.72 8.71
C ARG A 145 8.27 16.09 8.91
N GLY A 146 8.74 16.83 9.88
CA GLY A 146 8.40 18.22 10.12
C GLY A 146 9.33 19.21 9.42
N GLY A 147 9.45 20.43 9.97
CA GLY A 147 10.38 21.45 9.50
C GLY A 147 9.95 22.17 8.22
N ALA A 148 10.92 22.61 7.40
CA ALA A 148 10.68 23.49 6.26
C ALA A 148 9.92 22.82 5.09
N LEU A 149 9.99 21.49 5.00
CA LEU A 149 9.31 20.69 3.96
C LEU A 149 8.59 19.52 4.63
N PRO A 150 7.48 19.79 5.33
CA PRO A 150 6.77 18.75 6.05
C PRO A 150 6.11 17.76 5.08
N VAL A 151 6.29 16.46 5.35
CA VAL A 151 5.75 15.37 4.54
C VAL A 151 5.29 14.24 5.44
N ARG A 152 4.16 13.66 5.12
CA ARG A 152 3.60 12.44 5.73
C ARG A 152 3.52 11.34 4.69
N VAL A 153 3.84 10.13 5.07
CA VAL A 153 3.78 8.93 4.22
C VAL A 153 3.02 7.86 4.99
N VAL A 154 1.94 7.40 4.39
CA VAL A 154 1.09 6.32 4.92
C VAL A 154 0.53 5.51 3.75
N HIS A 155 0.20 4.24 3.96
CA HIS A 155 -0.27 3.43 2.83
C HIS A 155 -1.62 3.91 2.29
N ALA A 156 -2.64 4.13 3.16
CA ALA A 156 -3.98 4.46 2.69
C ALA A 156 -4.57 5.77 3.24
N ALA A 157 -4.69 5.94 4.56
CA ALA A 157 -5.29 7.14 5.11
C ALA A 157 -4.49 7.68 6.29
N TRP A 158 -4.29 8.99 6.35
CA TRP A 158 -3.74 9.65 7.51
C TRP A 158 -4.87 10.05 8.46
N ASP A 159 -4.71 9.68 9.72
CA ASP A 159 -5.57 10.11 10.81
C ASP A 159 -4.68 10.50 11.98
N THR A 160 -4.67 11.79 12.32
CA THR A 160 -3.75 12.36 13.30
C THR A 160 -3.94 11.78 14.71
N GLU A 161 -5.19 11.49 15.11
CA GLU A 161 -5.46 10.89 16.42
C GLU A 161 -5.01 9.43 16.47
N MET A 162 -5.27 8.67 15.41
CA MET A 162 -4.84 7.27 15.34
C MET A 162 -3.32 7.14 15.25
N VAL A 163 -2.67 8.01 14.47
CA VAL A 163 -1.20 8.08 14.43
C VAL A 163 -0.64 8.40 15.82
N ALA A 164 -1.24 9.34 16.54
CA ALA A 164 -0.80 9.68 17.92
C ALA A 164 -0.87 8.46 18.86
N LYS A 165 -1.93 7.65 18.79
CA LYS A 165 -2.07 6.42 19.58
C LYS A 165 -1.03 5.35 19.25
N LEU A 166 -0.48 5.36 18.03
CA LEU A 166 0.49 4.36 17.57
C LEU A 166 1.96 4.73 17.84
N ARG A 167 2.26 5.95 18.28
CA ARG A 167 3.65 6.42 18.47
C ARG A 167 4.45 5.60 19.47
N SER A 168 3.81 5.12 20.54
CA SER A 168 4.44 4.29 21.57
C SER A 168 4.33 2.79 21.31
N GLU A 169 3.59 2.40 20.28
CA GLU A 169 3.35 1.00 19.95
C GLU A 169 4.45 0.44 19.03
N THR A 170 4.72 -0.86 19.19
CA THR A 170 5.79 -1.56 18.44
C THR A 170 5.33 -2.88 17.82
N ASP A 171 4.18 -3.40 18.23
CA ASP A 171 3.60 -4.67 17.74
C ASP A 171 2.32 -4.40 16.96
N VAL A 172 2.43 -4.35 15.64
CA VAL A 172 1.31 -4.05 14.74
C VAL A 172 0.18 -5.07 14.84
N VAL A 173 0.50 -6.36 15.00
CA VAL A 173 -0.51 -7.44 15.10
C VAL A 173 -1.19 -7.40 16.47
N GLY A 174 -0.43 -7.21 17.54
CA GLY A 174 -0.96 -7.09 18.90
C GLY A 174 -1.90 -5.88 19.04
N VAL A 175 -1.51 -4.72 18.51
CA VAL A 175 -2.37 -3.52 18.48
C VAL A 175 -3.67 -3.79 17.74
N HIS A 176 -3.58 -4.36 16.53
CA HIS A 176 -4.76 -4.68 15.73
C HIS A 176 -5.73 -5.60 16.49
N ARG A 177 -5.22 -6.68 17.13
CA ARG A 177 -6.03 -7.66 17.86
C ARG A 177 -6.68 -7.05 19.10
N ARG A 178 -5.91 -6.36 19.94
CA ARG A 178 -6.46 -5.67 21.12
C ARG A 178 -7.60 -4.74 20.73
N ARG A 179 -7.36 -3.90 19.71
CA ARG A 179 -8.38 -2.94 19.26
C ARG A 179 -9.61 -3.63 18.69
N ARG A 180 -9.44 -4.73 17.96
CA ARG A 180 -10.56 -5.54 17.46
C ARG A 180 -11.41 -6.09 18.60
N GLU A 181 -10.78 -6.62 19.64
CA GLU A 181 -11.48 -7.17 20.83
C GLU A 181 -12.25 -6.06 21.56
N GLU A 182 -11.66 -4.89 21.76
CA GLU A 182 -12.31 -3.72 22.37
C GLU A 182 -13.55 -3.27 21.56
N LEU A 183 -13.41 -3.17 20.25
CA LEU A 183 -14.51 -2.79 19.36
C LEU A 183 -15.64 -3.83 19.37
N GLU A 184 -15.32 -5.12 19.36
CA GLU A 184 -16.32 -6.19 19.47
C GLU A 184 -17.04 -6.16 20.83
N ALA A 185 -16.33 -5.86 21.91
CA ALA A 185 -16.95 -5.71 23.22
C ALA A 185 -17.89 -4.51 23.26
N ALA A 186 -17.50 -3.37 22.71
CA ALA A 186 -18.32 -2.17 22.61
C ALA A 186 -19.58 -2.39 21.74
N LEU A 187 -19.43 -3.05 20.58
CA LEU A 187 -20.55 -3.39 19.70
C LEU A 187 -21.56 -4.35 20.38
N ARG A 188 -21.10 -5.31 21.16
CA ARG A 188 -21.98 -6.18 21.95
C ARG A 188 -22.72 -5.43 23.05
N ALA A 189 -22.06 -4.49 23.71
CA ALA A 189 -22.65 -3.71 24.80
C ALA A 189 -23.70 -2.67 24.28
N SER A 190 -23.56 -2.19 23.05
CA SER A 190 -24.49 -1.22 22.43
C SER A 190 -25.78 -1.84 21.86
N GLY A 191 -25.89 -3.17 21.82
CA GLY A 191 -27.04 -3.89 21.25
C GLY A 191 -26.81 -4.34 19.81
N ASP A 192 -27.88 -4.55 19.03
CA ASP A 192 -27.84 -5.19 17.71
C ASP A 192 -27.18 -4.31 16.61
N ALA A 193 -25.86 -4.31 16.53
CA ALA A 193 -25.20 -3.80 15.35
C ALA A 193 -25.32 -4.82 14.19
N ASP A 194 -25.82 -4.37 13.04
CA ASP A 194 -25.86 -5.18 11.83
C ASP A 194 -24.42 -5.54 11.34
N GLU A 195 -24.31 -6.54 10.48
CA GLU A 195 -23.02 -7.01 9.97
C GLU A 195 -22.21 -5.89 9.28
N LEU A 196 -22.87 -5.01 8.53
CA LEU A 196 -22.23 -3.90 7.85
C LEU A 196 -21.67 -2.87 8.85
N THR A 197 -22.43 -2.55 9.90
CA THR A 197 -21.96 -1.69 10.99
C THR A 197 -20.72 -2.30 11.65
N ARG A 198 -20.71 -3.59 11.95
CA ARG A 198 -19.54 -4.28 12.51
C ARG A 198 -18.31 -4.16 11.60
N LYS A 199 -18.49 -4.43 10.31
CA LYS A 199 -17.41 -4.32 9.32
C LYS A 199 -16.85 -2.90 9.25
N LEU A 200 -17.71 -1.88 9.15
CA LEU A 200 -17.30 -0.48 9.08
C LEU A 200 -16.63 0.00 10.37
N THR A 201 -17.13 -0.40 11.54
CA THR A 201 -16.49 -0.10 12.82
C THR A 201 -15.08 -0.69 12.88
N HIS A 202 -14.90 -1.97 12.53
CA HIS A 202 -13.58 -2.58 12.48
C HIS A 202 -12.66 -1.93 11.45
N GLN A 203 -13.18 -1.53 10.30
CA GLN A 203 -12.38 -0.86 9.26
C GLN A 203 -11.96 0.54 9.69
N ASN A 204 -12.87 1.32 10.24
CA ASN A 204 -12.65 2.74 10.48
C ASN A 204 -12.05 3.06 11.84
N ASP A 205 -12.37 2.27 12.89
CA ASP A 205 -11.97 2.58 14.26
C ASP A 205 -10.78 1.74 14.76
N ASN A 206 -10.31 0.77 13.94
CA ASN A 206 -9.05 0.10 14.17
C ASN A 206 -7.92 0.89 13.50
N PRO A 207 -6.93 1.44 14.25
CA PRO A 207 -5.92 2.31 13.69
C PRO A 207 -5.06 1.63 12.61
N ILE A 208 -4.78 0.34 12.75
CA ILE A 208 -4.01 -0.39 11.75
C ILE A 208 -4.81 -0.51 10.45
N LYS A 209 -6.09 -0.89 10.53
CA LYS A 209 -6.95 -1.00 9.35
C LYS A 209 -7.16 0.36 8.68
N ARG A 210 -7.40 1.41 9.45
CA ARG A 210 -7.60 2.76 8.90
C ARG A 210 -6.37 3.26 8.15
N LEU A 211 -5.18 3.13 8.73
CA LEU A 211 -3.96 3.63 8.09
C LEU A 211 -3.52 2.76 6.89
N THR A 212 -3.79 1.45 6.92
CA THR A 212 -3.38 0.53 5.85
C THR A 212 -4.45 0.28 4.80
N SER A 213 -5.74 0.43 5.11
CA SER A 213 -6.83 0.11 4.18
C SER A 213 -7.79 1.29 3.93
N GLY A 214 -7.56 2.44 4.58
CA GLY A 214 -8.32 3.66 4.38
C GLY A 214 -9.67 3.69 5.09
N VAL A 215 -10.50 4.64 4.71
CA VAL A 215 -11.84 4.87 5.27
C VAL A 215 -12.88 4.26 4.36
N GLU A 216 -13.83 3.52 4.93
CA GLU A 216 -14.98 2.97 4.22
C GLU A 216 -16.29 3.50 4.80
N GLY A 217 -17.30 3.62 3.94
CA GLY A 217 -18.66 4.03 4.28
C GLY A 217 -19.70 3.08 3.72
N ARG A 218 -20.98 3.33 4.03
CA ARG A 218 -22.10 2.58 3.44
C ARG A 218 -22.31 3.01 1.99
N SER A 219 -22.33 2.05 1.07
CA SER A 219 -22.72 2.29 -0.31
C SER A 219 -24.24 2.35 -0.43
N PRO A 220 -24.82 3.30 -1.19
CA PRO A 220 -26.27 3.36 -1.42
C PRO A 220 -26.80 2.21 -2.30
N ARG A 221 -25.93 1.49 -2.99
CA ARG A 221 -26.21 0.33 -3.83
C ARG A 221 -25.09 -0.71 -3.71
N PRO A 222 -25.38 -2.00 -3.95
CA PRO A 222 -24.33 -3.02 -3.89
C PRO A 222 -23.29 -2.80 -4.99
N ILE A 223 -22.01 -2.94 -4.62
CA ILE A 223 -20.87 -2.96 -5.52
C ILE A 223 -20.49 -4.43 -5.71
N TRP A 224 -20.55 -4.94 -6.94
CA TRP A 224 -20.26 -6.33 -7.23
C TRP A 224 -18.75 -6.56 -7.39
N ILE A 225 -18.17 -7.39 -6.53
CA ILE A 225 -16.76 -7.79 -6.59
C ILE A 225 -16.70 -9.31 -6.59
N ASN A 226 -16.16 -9.89 -7.65
CA ASN A 226 -16.07 -11.35 -7.85
C ASN A 226 -17.44 -12.06 -7.65
N ASP A 227 -18.51 -11.49 -8.24
CA ASP A 227 -19.89 -11.97 -8.16
C ASP A 227 -20.54 -11.94 -6.76
N GLU A 228 -19.90 -11.29 -5.79
CA GLU A 228 -20.46 -11.07 -4.47
C GLU A 228 -20.85 -9.58 -4.27
N PRO A 229 -22.04 -9.29 -3.70
CA PRO A 229 -22.46 -7.91 -3.42
C PRO A 229 -21.73 -7.37 -2.18
N ARG A 230 -21.11 -6.24 -2.34
CA ARG A 230 -20.45 -5.50 -1.28
C ARG A 230 -21.20 -4.18 -1.01
N TRP A 231 -21.51 -3.90 0.25
CA TRP A 231 -22.22 -2.70 0.68
C TRP A 231 -21.30 -1.65 1.31
N GLU A 232 -20.01 -1.92 1.35
CA GLU A 232 -18.97 -0.99 1.76
C GLU A 232 -18.35 -0.32 0.54
N CYS A 233 -18.14 0.99 0.60
CA CYS A 233 -17.42 1.76 -0.40
C CYS A 233 -16.31 2.60 0.24
N ARG A 234 -15.24 2.86 -0.51
CA ARG A 234 -14.18 3.76 -0.08
C ARG A 234 -14.69 5.19 0.00
N VAL A 235 -14.26 5.94 1.03
CA VAL A 235 -14.63 7.34 1.26
C VAL A 235 -13.43 8.24 0.93
N PRO A 236 -13.64 9.38 0.25
CA PRO A 236 -12.58 10.34 -0.06
C PRO A 236 -12.21 11.16 1.20
N TRP A 237 -11.58 10.52 2.18
CA TRP A 237 -11.19 11.09 3.48
C TRP A 237 -10.31 12.34 3.36
N TRP A 238 -9.56 12.49 2.28
CA TRP A 238 -8.70 13.65 2.02
C TRP A 238 -9.46 14.96 1.84
N ARG A 239 -10.77 14.93 1.63
CA ARG A 239 -11.60 16.15 1.58
C ARG A 239 -11.64 16.86 2.93
N GLU A 240 -11.46 16.12 4.01
CA GLU A 240 -11.42 16.62 5.39
C GLU A 240 -9.99 16.80 5.92
N TYR A 241 -8.99 16.41 5.13
CA TYR A 241 -7.59 16.55 5.48
C TYR A 241 -7.15 18.01 5.27
N GLY A 242 -7.01 18.78 6.37
CA GLY A 242 -6.78 20.23 6.34
C GLY A 242 -5.45 20.67 6.97
N ASP A 243 -4.52 19.75 7.26
CA ASP A 243 -3.33 20.03 8.07
C ASP A 243 -2.24 20.86 7.36
N GLY A 244 -2.39 21.15 6.04
CA GLY A 244 -1.39 21.88 5.25
C GLY A 244 -0.08 21.13 5.00
N VAL A 245 0.03 19.88 5.46
CA VAL A 245 1.19 18.99 5.25
C VAL A 245 0.93 18.06 4.07
N LEU A 246 1.88 17.96 3.13
CA LEU A 246 1.75 16.98 2.03
C LEU A 246 1.71 15.56 2.60
N CYS A 247 0.61 14.83 2.32
CA CYS A 247 0.46 13.43 2.65
C CYS A 247 0.51 12.59 1.37
N VAL A 248 1.46 11.66 1.27
CA VAL A 248 1.61 10.78 0.11
C VAL A 248 1.05 9.40 0.44
N VAL A 249 0.15 8.89 -0.41
CA VAL A 249 -0.54 7.62 -0.21
C VAL A 249 -0.53 6.72 -1.46
N GLY A 250 -0.75 5.42 -1.26
CA GLY A 250 -0.99 4.39 -2.28
C GLY A 250 -2.43 3.90 -2.29
N HIS A 251 -2.64 2.58 -2.39
CA HIS A 251 -3.86 1.83 -2.12
C HIS A 251 -5.06 2.05 -3.07
N TYR A 252 -5.25 3.24 -3.65
CA TYR A 252 -6.53 3.65 -4.27
C TYR A 252 -6.62 3.40 -5.77
N TRP A 253 -5.65 2.72 -6.37
CA TRP A 253 -5.71 2.23 -7.75
C TRP A 253 -6.10 3.30 -8.78
N ARG A 254 -5.36 4.38 -8.82
CA ARG A 254 -5.51 5.39 -9.87
C ARG A 254 -5.29 4.78 -11.25
N ILE A 255 -6.01 5.27 -12.23
CA ILE A 255 -5.83 4.89 -13.62
C ILE A 255 -5.01 5.96 -14.32
N ALA A 256 -3.92 5.52 -14.96
CA ALA A 256 -3.00 6.41 -15.65
C ALA A 256 -3.50 6.86 -17.03
N LEU A 257 -4.55 6.20 -17.58
CA LEU A 257 -5.08 6.46 -18.91
C LEU A 257 -6.59 6.71 -18.85
N PRO A 258 -7.11 7.76 -19.52
CA PRO A 258 -8.55 8.00 -19.58
C PRO A 258 -9.27 6.91 -20.38
N GLY A 259 -10.49 6.56 -19.99
CA GLY A 259 -11.45 5.82 -20.81
C GLY A 259 -11.64 4.34 -20.53
N GLU A 260 -10.97 3.72 -19.56
CA GLU A 260 -11.11 2.28 -19.29
C GLU A 260 -11.63 1.96 -17.87
N HIS A 261 -12.75 2.57 -17.48
CA HIS A 261 -13.28 2.41 -16.13
C HIS A 261 -14.41 1.40 -16.08
N LYS A 262 -14.16 0.21 -15.52
CA LYS A 262 -15.20 -0.70 -15.04
C LYS A 262 -15.48 -0.54 -13.54
N PHE A 263 -14.68 0.23 -12.81
CA PHE A 263 -14.82 0.47 -11.37
C PHE A 263 -14.66 1.95 -11.08
N GLU A 264 -15.52 2.50 -10.25
CA GLU A 264 -15.41 3.86 -9.73
C GLU A 264 -14.11 3.96 -8.90
N SER A 265 -13.06 4.51 -9.48
CA SER A 265 -11.88 4.93 -8.73
C SER A 265 -12.21 6.28 -8.08
N LEU A 266 -11.83 6.46 -6.84
CA LEU A 266 -11.99 7.76 -6.14
C LEU A 266 -11.20 8.91 -6.81
N PHE A 267 -10.29 8.58 -7.71
CA PHE A 267 -9.44 9.51 -8.45
C PHE A 267 -9.77 9.57 -9.95
N ASP A 268 -10.91 8.99 -10.38
CA ASP A 268 -11.31 9.02 -11.78
C ASP A 268 -11.58 10.45 -12.23
N GLY A 269 -11.14 10.76 -13.46
CA GLY A 269 -11.28 12.08 -14.05
C GLY A 269 -10.31 13.14 -13.50
N LEU A 270 -9.45 12.78 -12.54
CA LEU A 270 -8.46 13.69 -11.99
C LEU A 270 -7.13 13.60 -12.76
N PRO A 271 -6.43 14.73 -12.99
CA PRO A 271 -5.09 14.71 -13.54
C PRO A 271 -4.15 13.80 -12.75
N LEU A 272 -3.16 13.21 -13.43
CA LEU A 272 -2.19 12.29 -12.77
C LEU A 272 -1.47 12.95 -11.60
N GLU A 273 -1.18 14.24 -11.75
CA GLU A 273 -0.48 15.10 -10.80
C GLU A 273 -1.38 15.70 -9.71
N ALA A 274 -2.68 15.35 -9.68
CA ALA A 274 -3.61 15.99 -8.76
C ALA A 274 -3.27 15.74 -7.28
N VAL A 275 -3.20 16.85 -6.55
CA VAL A 275 -3.11 16.87 -5.08
C VAL A 275 -4.43 17.40 -4.54
N HIS A 276 -5.12 16.60 -3.71
CA HIS A 276 -6.39 16.97 -3.12
C HIS A 276 -6.26 17.19 -1.63
N GLY A 277 -6.66 18.36 -1.14
CA GLY A 277 -6.63 18.67 0.29
C GLY A 277 -5.25 18.47 0.95
N GLY A 278 -4.16 18.54 0.17
CA GLY A 278 -2.82 18.19 0.65
C GLY A 278 -2.46 16.71 0.53
N VAL A 279 -3.34 15.85 -0.02
CA VAL A 279 -3.09 14.42 -0.19
C VAL A 279 -2.82 14.09 -1.65
N MET A 280 -1.76 13.32 -1.90
CA MET A 280 -1.40 12.82 -3.21
C MET A 280 -1.34 11.29 -3.22
N CYS A 281 -2.21 10.66 -4.02
CA CYS A 281 -2.14 9.22 -4.28
C CYS A 281 -1.24 8.95 -5.48
N ILE A 282 -0.26 8.04 -5.32
CA ILE A 282 0.68 7.63 -6.37
C ILE A 282 0.64 6.14 -6.70
N ASP A 283 -0.41 5.43 -6.30
CA ASP A 283 -0.72 4.09 -6.80
C ASP A 283 -1.38 4.16 -8.18
N TYR A 284 -0.60 3.94 -9.24
CA TYR A 284 -1.08 3.90 -10.63
C TYR A 284 -1.36 2.48 -11.11
N SER A 285 -1.88 1.66 -10.21
CA SER A 285 -2.45 0.33 -10.51
C SER A 285 -1.46 -0.69 -11.06
N VAL A 286 -0.16 -0.58 -10.79
CA VAL A 286 0.84 -1.56 -11.27
C VAL A 286 0.46 -3.01 -10.89
N GLY A 287 -0.18 -3.19 -9.75
CA GLY A 287 -0.69 -4.48 -9.28
C GLY A 287 -1.77 -5.11 -10.16
N LYS A 288 -2.24 -4.43 -11.22
CA LYS A 288 -3.17 -5.02 -12.22
C LYS A 288 -2.45 -5.64 -13.42
N ARG A 289 -1.12 -5.54 -13.52
CA ARG A 289 -0.32 -6.10 -14.62
C ARG A 289 -0.53 -7.60 -14.82
N PHE A 290 -0.81 -8.35 -13.74
CA PHE A 290 -1.15 -9.77 -13.91
C PHE A 290 -2.39 -9.98 -14.77
N ARG A 291 -3.39 -9.08 -14.73
CA ARG A 291 -4.58 -9.13 -15.60
C ARG A 291 -4.23 -8.79 -17.04
N GLU A 292 -3.38 -7.79 -17.23
CA GLU A 292 -2.92 -7.40 -18.57
C GLU A 292 -2.15 -8.55 -19.23
N ARG A 293 -1.26 -9.25 -18.48
CA ARG A 293 -0.53 -10.44 -18.99
C ARG A 293 -1.43 -11.60 -19.40
N LEU A 294 -2.60 -11.73 -18.78
CA LEU A 294 -3.55 -12.80 -19.07
C LEU A 294 -4.52 -12.47 -20.22
N GLN A 295 -4.48 -11.25 -20.76
CA GLN A 295 -5.34 -10.87 -21.87
C GLN A 295 -4.87 -11.51 -23.19
N PRO A 296 -5.79 -12.05 -24.01
CA PRO A 296 -5.45 -12.51 -25.35
C PRO A 296 -4.79 -11.39 -26.16
N GLY A 297 -3.65 -11.67 -26.80
CA GLY A 297 -2.95 -10.70 -27.64
C GLY A 297 -2.14 -9.65 -26.88
N PHE A 298 -1.86 -9.86 -25.60
CA PHE A 298 -0.96 -8.97 -24.84
C PHE A 298 0.41 -8.86 -25.54
N ASP A 299 0.77 -7.65 -25.92
CA ASP A 299 1.98 -7.34 -26.73
C ASP A 299 3.22 -7.00 -25.88
N GLY A 300 3.13 -7.17 -24.55
CA GLY A 300 4.21 -6.82 -23.61
C GLY A 300 4.19 -5.35 -23.15
N ARG A 301 3.25 -4.54 -23.62
CA ARG A 301 3.09 -3.14 -23.21
C ARG A 301 2.00 -3.01 -22.15
N PHE A 302 2.41 -2.54 -20.99
CA PHE A 302 1.49 -2.29 -19.89
C PHE A 302 0.87 -0.90 -19.94
N ARG A 303 -0.42 -0.84 -19.65
CA ARG A 303 -1.18 0.41 -19.48
C ARG A 303 -1.05 0.94 -18.06
N THR A 304 -1.00 0.03 -17.08
CA THR A 304 -0.74 0.37 -15.68
C THR A 304 0.72 0.77 -15.49
N ARG A 305 0.99 1.55 -14.45
CA ARG A 305 2.29 2.15 -14.21
C ARG A 305 2.72 1.98 -12.76
N LEU A 306 4.02 1.89 -12.54
CA LEU A 306 4.62 2.15 -11.25
C LEU A 306 5.04 3.61 -11.21
N GLY A 307 4.50 4.36 -10.23
CA GLY A 307 4.79 5.77 -10.05
C GLY A 307 5.75 6.03 -8.89
N ALA A 308 6.51 7.11 -8.99
CA ALA A 308 7.25 7.69 -7.87
C ALA A 308 7.12 9.21 -7.85
N LEU A 309 6.96 9.78 -6.65
CA LEU A 309 6.98 11.21 -6.41
C LEU A 309 8.35 11.64 -5.91
N ARG A 310 9.04 12.46 -6.70
CA ARG A 310 10.32 13.08 -6.33
C ARG A 310 10.09 14.34 -5.52
N LEU A 311 10.72 14.43 -4.35
CA LEU A 311 10.68 15.56 -3.44
C LEU A 311 12.11 16.07 -3.13
N PRO A 312 12.29 17.38 -3.05
CA PRO A 312 11.30 18.49 -3.03
C PRO A 312 10.81 18.96 -4.40
N GLU A 313 11.32 18.44 -5.53
CA GLU A 313 11.08 18.95 -6.89
C GLU A 313 9.62 18.84 -7.34
N ARG A 314 8.81 18.03 -6.65
CA ARG A 314 7.41 17.75 -7.00
C ARG A 314 7.28 17.24 -8.44
N GLN A 315 8.00 16.18 -8.76
CA GLN A 315 8.00 15.56 -10.07
C GLN A 315 7.57 14.09 -9.95
N LEU A 316 6.64 13.69 -10.82
CA LEU A 316 6.21 12.29 -10.95
C LEU A 316 7.06 11.58 -12.01
N PHE A 317 7.57 10.42 -11.65
CA PHE A 317 8.24 9.50 -12.55
C PHE A 317 7.41 8.23 -12.70
N PHE A 318 7.49 7.62 -13.89
CA PHE A 318 6.84 6.35 -14.19
C PHE A 318 7.83 5.35 -14.79
N ASP A 319 7.64 4.08 -14.52
CA ASP A 319 8.51 3.02 -15.07
C ASP A 319 8.42 2.94 -16.61
N ASN A 320 7.24 3.17 -17.19
CA ASN A 320 6.94 2.99 -18.61
C ASN A 320 6.41 4.24 -19.33
N ALA A 321 6.55 5.43 -18.75
CA ALA A 321 6.13 6.71 -19.37
C ALA A 321 7.06 7.85 -18.98
N GLU A 322 6.92 9.00 -19.67
CA GLU A 322 7.64 10.22 -19.34
C GLU A 322 7.28 10.76 -17.95
N ALA A 323 8.23 11.48 -17.36
CA ALA A 323 8.00 12.15 -16.09
C ALA A 323 7.09 13.38 -16.28
N VAL A 324 6.26 13.63 -15.25
CA VAL A 324 5.33 14.78 -15.22
C VAL A 324 5.70 15.69 -14.07
N ARG A 325 5.85 16.98 -14.32
CA ARG A 325 6.09 17.99 -13.27
C ARG A 325 4.76 18.41 -12.68
N LEU A 326 4.67 18.43 -11.35
CA LEU A 326 3.51 18.95 -10.63
C LEU A 326 3.58 20.49 -10.64
N ILE A 327 2.46 21.11 -10.96
CA ILE A 327 2.30 22.55 -10.95
C ILE A 327 1.95 23.04 -9.55
#